data_75252212739cfef8830284af0f785ac7
#
_entry.id   75252212739cfef8830284af0f785ac7
#
_cell.length_a   1.000
_cell.length_b   1.000
_cell.length_c   1.000
_cell.angle_alpha   90.00
_cell.angle_beta   90.00
_cell.angle_gamma   90.00
#
_symmetry.space_group_name_H-M   'P 1'
#
loop_
_entity.id
_entity.type
_entity.pdbx_description
1 polymer ?
#
loop_
_entity_poly.entity_id
_entity_poly.type
_entity_poly.pdbx_seq_one_letter_code
_entity_poly.pdbx_strand_id
1 'polypeptide(L)'
;AVLPVMMKKMEKFGSPKEVTSFVIPIGYTFNLDGSALYQSIAALFVAQMYGMHLTLTEQLVLMLTLMLTSKGMAAVPGTSIVVLLTTLGAMGLPAQGLALIIGVDRLLDMVRTVVNVMGNALSTVVIAKWENLYDKKQGQEYLKSL
;
A
#
# COMPACT_ATOMS: atom_id res chain seq x y z
N ALA A 1 8.53 10.59 6.55
CA ALA A 1 8.81 11.91 5.94
C ALA A 1 7.64 12.46 5.11
N VAL A 2 6.87 11.61 4.40
CA VAL A 2 5.79 12.04 3.48
C VAL A 2 4.52 12.47 4.22
N LEU A 3 4.23 11.90 5.40
CA LEU A 3 2.96 12.06 6.13
C LEU A 3 2.57 13.53 6.40
N PRO A 4 3.44 14.40 6.97
CA PRO A 4 3.07 15.79 7.23
C PRO A 4 2.83 16.60 5.93
N VAL A 5 3.60 16.28 4.88
CA VAL A 5 3.45 16.94 3.57
C VAL A 5 2.13 16.57 2.93
N MET A 6 1.76 15.28 3.02
CA MET A 6 0.50 14.77 2.49
C MET A 6 -0.69 15.39 3.23
N MET A 7 -0.66 15.46 4.57
CA MET A 7 -1.72 16.11 5.35
C MET A 7 -1.96 17.56 4.88
N LYS A 8 -0.89 18.36 4.79
CA LYS A 8 -0.98 19.75 4.32
C LYS A 8 -1.51 19.87 2.89
N LYS A 9 -1.12 18.94 1.98
CA LYS A 9 -1.62 18.94 0.60
C LYS A 9 -3.10 18.57 0.55
N MET A 10 -3.55 17.61 1.36
CA MET A 10 -4.95 17.19 1.39
C MET A 10 -5.85 18.26 2.01
N GLU A 11 -5.36 19.00 3.02
CA GLU A 11 -6.06 20.17 3.56
C GLU A 11 -6.23 21.25 2.49
N LYS A 12 -5.19 21.57 1.73
CA LYS A 12 -5.28 22.51 0.60
C LYS A 12 -6.21 22.01 -0.51
N PHE A 13 -6.29 20.69 -0.71
CA PHE A 13 -7.16 20.05 -1.69
C PHE A 13 -8.64 20.02 -1.26
N GLY A 14 -8.98 20.56 -0.10
CA GLY A 14 -10.35 20.73 0.38
C GLY A 14 -10.82 19.66 1.36
N SER A 15 -9.94 18.80 1.87
CA SER A 15 -10.27 17.89 2.96
C SER A 15 -10.00 18.59 4.30
N PRO A 16 -10.95 18.64 5.25
CA PRO A 16 -10.77 19.35 6.51
C PRO A 16 -9.72 18.67 7.39
N LYS A 17 -9.14 19.45 8.29
CA LYS A 17 -8.06 19.00 9.19
C LYS A 17 -8.46 17.82 10.06
N GLU A 18 -9.70 17.77 10.50
CA GLU A 18 -10.24 16.67 11.30
C GLU A 18 -10.14 15.34 10.56
N VAL A 19 -10.54 15.32 9.29
CA VAL A 19 -10.47 14.13 8.43
C VAL A 19 -9.02 13.78 8.10
N THR A 20 -8.20 14.76 7.71
CA THR A 20 -6.80 14.50 7.34
C THR A 20 -5.99 13.99 8.52
N SER A 21 -6.20 14.54 9.72
CA SER A 21 -5.48 14.14 10.94
C SER A 21 -5.85 12.75 11.43
N PHE A 22 -7.02 12.25 11.07
CA PHE A 22 -7.50 10.92 11.43
C PHE A 22 -7.16 9.89 10.35
N VAL A 23 -7.58 10.15 9.11
CA VAL A 23 -7.52 9.17 8.00
C VAL A 23 -6.08 8.87 7.59
N ILE A 24 -5.23 9.91 7.45
CA ILE A 24 -3.89 9.73 6.91
C ILE A 24 -2.98 8.93 7.86
N PRO A 25 -2.92 9.19 9.18
CA PRO A 25 -2.13 8.36 10.09
C PRO A 25 -2.61 6.91 10.18
N ILE A 26 -3.93 6.69 10.18
CA ILE A 26 -4.50 5.33 10.18
C ILE A 26 -4.17 4.64 8.85
N GLY A 27 -4.38 5.32 7.73
CA GLY A 27 -4.06 4.78 6.41
C GLY A 27 -2.59 4.43 6.24
N TYR A 28 -1.69 5.17 6.86
CA TYR A 28 -0.26 4.87 6.87
C TYR A 28 0.09 3.49 7.45
N THR A 29 -0.78 2.94 8.29
CA THR A 29 -0.61 1.61 8.89
C THR A 29 -1.50 0.56 8.23
N PHE A 30 -2.74 0.92 7.87
CA PHE A 30 -3.76 -0.03 7.42
C PHE A 30 -4.05 -0.02 5.92
N ASN A 31 -3.69 1.05 5.21
CA ASN A 31 -3.98 1.20 3.79
C ASN A 31 -2.71 1.24 2.93
N LEU A 32 -1.94 0.14 2.99
CA LEU A 32 -0.71 -0.06 2.23
C LEU A 32 -0.97 -0.87 0.96
N ASP A 33 -1.78 -0.32 0.05
CA ASP A 33 -2.26 -0.99 -1.17
C ASP A 33 -1.13 -1.41 -2.09
N GLY A 34 -0.14 -0.54 -2.30
CA GLY A 34 1.04 -0.84 -3.09
C GLY A 34 1.90 -1.96 -2.48
N SER A 35 1.92 -2.04 -1.14
CA SER A 35 2.64 -3.13 -0.47
C SER A 35 1.92 -4.47 -0.61
N ALA A 36 0.59 -4.49 -0.50
CA ALA A 36 -0.19 -5.71 -0.70
C ALA A 36 -0.08 -6.21 -2.15
N LEU A 37 -0.17 -5.30 -3.13
CA LEU A 37 0.02 -5.62 -4.54
C LEU A 37 1.41 -6.20 -4.82
N TYR A 38 2.46 -5.53 -4.33
CA TYR A 38 3.83 -5.99 -4.46
C TYR A 38 4.02 -7.40 -3.89
N GLN A 39 3.55 -7.64 -2.67
CA GLN A 39 3.69 -8.93 -2.01
C GLN A 39 2.98 -10.05 -2.77
N SER A 40 1.79 -9.76 -3.32
CA SER A 40 1.03 -10.74 -4.11
C SER A 40 1.77 -11.10 -5.40
N ILE A 41 2.28 -10.11 -6.14
CA ILE A 41 3.04 -10.33 -7.37
C ILE A 41 4.35 -11.07 -7.05
N ALA A 42 5.07 -10.66 -6.01
CA ALA A 42 6.34 -11.28 -5.62
C ALA A 42 6.16 -12.74 -5.20
N ALA A 43 5.11 -13.05 -4.45
CA ALA A 43 4.82 -14.43 -4.04
C ALA A 43 4.48 -15.33 -5.24
N LEU A 44 3.66 -14.83 -6.18
CA LEU A 44 3.34 -15.54 -7.42
C LEU A 44 4.58 -15.74 -8.30
N PHE A 45 5.43 -14.71 -8.40
CA PHE A 45 6.69 -14.80 -9.14
C PHE A 45 7.60 -15.90 -8.56
N VAL A 46 7.76 -15.94 -7.23
CA VAL A 46 8.54 -17.00 -6.57
C VAL A 46 7.94 -18.37 -6.83
N ALA A 47 6.62 -18.53 -6.70
CA ALA A 47 5.95 -19.79 -6.99
C ALA A 47 6.22 -20.27 -8.42
N GLN A 48 6.05 -19.39 -9.40
CA GLN A 48 6.28 -19.71 -10.82
C GLN A 48 7.74 -20.04 -11.11
N MET A 49 8.68 -19.33 -10.50
CA MET A 49 10.12 -19.55 -10.67
C MET A 49 10.54 -20.96 -10.22
N TYR A 50 9.87 -21.50 -9.21
CA TYR A 50 10.09 -22.88 -8.73
C TYR A 50 9.17 -23.92 -9.41
N GLY A 51 8.51 -23.56 -10.50
CA GLY A 51 7.63 -24.46 -11.27
C GLY A 51 6.35 -24.85 -10.53
N MET A 52 5.97 -24.12 -9.50
CA MET A 52 4.73 -24.36 -8.76
C MET A 52 3.56 -23.70 -9.48
N HIS A 53 2.61 -24.51 -9.93
CA HIS A 53 1.40 -24.03 -10.60
C HIS A 53 0.27 -23.89 -9.57
N LEU A 54 0.11 -22.70 -9.04
CA LEU A 54 -0.98 -22.38 -8.13
C LEU A 54 -2.30 -22.30 -8.92
N THR A 55 -3.30 -23.02 -8.46
CA THR A 55 -4.67 -22.90 -8.97
C THR A 55 -5.23 -21.50 -8.66
N LEU A 56 -6.27 -21.08 -9.37
CA LEU A 56 -6.91 -19.79 -9.13
C LEU A 56 -7.36 -19.62 -7.67
N THR A 57 -7.86 -20.68 -7.07
CA THR A 57 -8.28 -20.68 -5.66
C THR A 57 -7.09 -20.44 -4.72
N GLU A 58 -5.96 -21.11 -4.94
CA GLU A 58 -4.74 -20.92 -4.15
C GLU A 58 -4.17 -19.50 -4.32
N GLN A 59 -4.21 -18.95 -5.54
CA GLN A 59 -3.80 -17.56 -5.78
C GLN A 59 -4.69 -16.56 -5.03
N LEU A 60 -6.01 -16.76 -5.01
CA LEU A 60 -6.95 -15.92 -4.27
C LEU A 60 -6.73 -16.03 -2.76
N VAL A 61 -6.53 -17.22 -2.24
CA VAL A 61 -6.22 -17.45 -0.82
C VAL A 61 -4.91 -16.78 -0.44
N LEU A 62 -3.86 -16.92 -1.26
CA LEU A 62 -2.57 -16.25 -1.08
C LEU A 62 -2.75 -14.73 -1.02
N MET A 63 -3.46 -14.16 -1.99
CA MET A 63 -3.69 -12.72 -2.08
C MET A 63 -4.47 -12.20 -0.86
N LEU A 64 -5.53 -12.88 -0.44
CA LEU A 64 -6.30 -12.54 0.77
C LEU A 64 -5.44 -12.63 2.03
N THR A 65 -4.63 -13.65 2.16
CA THR A 65 -3.70 -13.82 3.29
C THR A 65 -2.72 -12.65 3.35
N LEU A 66 -2.11 -12.29 2.21
CA LEU A 66 -1.18 -11.15 2.14
C LEU A 66 -1.87 -9.82 2.40
N MET A 67 -3.09 -9.62 1.95
CA MET A 67 -3.88 -8.44 2.27
C MET A 67 -4.13 -8.31 3.77
N LEU A 68 -4.45 -9.41 4.46
CA LEU A 68 -4.69 -9.42 5.90
C LEU A 68 -3.39 -9.25 6.69
N THR A 69 -2.34 -9.98 6.35
CA THR A 69 -1.04 -9.91 7.05
C THR A 69 -0.30 -8.59 6.82
N SER A 70 -0.57 -7.90 5.71
CA SER A 70 -0.03 -6.56 5.46
C SER A 70 -0.65 -5.46 6.33
N LYS A 71 -1.82 -5.72 6.95
CA LYS A 71 -2.46 -4.76 7.85
C LYS A 71 -1.68 -4.68 9.17
N GLY A 72 -1.43 -3.47 9.64
CA GLY A 72 -0.60 -3.25 10.83
C GLY A 72 0.91 -3.36 10.60
N MET A 73 1.34 -3.61 9.37
CA MET A 73 2.75 -3.60 8.99
C MET A 73 3.30 -2.17 9.07
N ALA A 74 4.49 -1.99 9.64
CA ALA A 74 5.14 -0.69 9.64
C ALA A 74 5.52 -0.27 8.20
N ALA A 75 5.19 0.96 7.82
CA ALA A 75 5.54 1.51 6.51
C ALA A 75 7.02 1.98 6.48
N VAL A 76 7.94 1.05 6.74
CA VAL A 76 9.39 1.28 6.69
C VAL A 76 10.02 0.34 5.66
N PRO A 77 11.14 0.77 5.01
CA PRO A 77 11.83 -0.06 4.03
C PRO A 77 12.21 -1.44 4.62
N GLY A 78 12.00 -2.49 3.84
CA GLY A 78 12.34 -3.87 4.22
C GLY A 78 11.24 -4.65 4.95
N THR A 79 10.26 -4.01 5.59
CA THR A 79 9.18 -4.72 6.31
C THR A 79 8.36 -5.62 5.38
N SER A 80 8.14 -5.20 4.14
CA SER A 80 7.43 -6.00 3.13
C SER A 80 8.15 -7.31 2.81
N ILE A 81 9.49 -7.32 2.83
CA ILE A 81 10.30 -8.53 2.61
C ILE A 81 10.11 -9.50 3.76
N VAL A 82 10.09 -9.01 5.01
CA VAL A 82 9.87 -9.85 6.20
C VAL A 82 8.48 -10.52 6.15
N VAL A 83 7.43 -9.75 5.84
CA VAL A 83 6.08 -10.30 5.70
C VAL A 83 6.00 -11.30 4.54
N LEU A 84 6.64 -10.99 3.42
CA LEU A 84 6.68 -11.91 2.28
C LEU A 84 7.42 -13.20 2.63
N LEU A 85 8.55 -13.11 3.34
CA LEU A 85 9.33 -14.27 3.80
C LEU A 85 8.49 -15.20 4.68
N THR A 86 7.79 -14.64 5.67
CA THR A 86 6.93 -15.42 6.56
C THR A 86 5.76 -16.07 5.82
N THR A 87 5.16 -15.36 4.87
CA THR A 87 4.04 -15.89 4.06
C THR A 87 4.50 -17.00 3.13
N LEU A 88 5.63 -16.83 2.44
CA LEU A 88 6.21 -17.89 1.59
C LEU A 88 6.52 -19.14 2.42
N GLY A 89 7.12 -18.97 3.60
CA GLY A 89 7.39 -20.07 4.52
C GLY A 89 6.12 -20.81 4.97
N ALA A 90 5.06 -20.07 5.29
CA ALA A 90 3.77 -20.68 5.67
C ALA A 90 3.11 -21.46 4.52
N MET A 91 3.39 -21.10 3.27
CA MET A 91 2.89 -21.81 2.08
C MET A 91 3.84 -22.90 1.56
N GLY A 92 4.96 -23.15 2.24
CA GLY A 92 5.96 -24.12 1.80
C GLY A 92 6.73 -23.66 0.55
N LEU A 93 6.70 -22.39 0.21
CA LEU A 93 7.42 -21.80 -0.91
C LEU A 93 8.88 -21.51 -0.53
N PRO A 94 9.85 -21.77 -1.44
CA PRO A 94 11.26 -21.57 -1.15
C PRO A 94 11.59 -20.09 -0.94
N ALA A 95 12.07 -19.74 0.24
CA ALA A 95 12.47 -18.38 0.59
C ALA A 95 13.67 -17.86 -0.23
N GLN A 96 14.48 -18.75 -0.80
CA GLN A 96 15.64 -18.43 -1.61
C GLN A 96 15.28 -17.60 -2.86
N GLY A 97 14.06 -17.75 -3.37
CA GLY A 97 13.54 -16.94 -4.48
C GLY A 97 13.52 -15.43 -4.21
N LEU A 98 13.47 -15.04 -2.95
CA LEU A 98 13.53 -13.63 -2.56
C LEU A 98 14.88 -12.97 -2.88
N ALA A 99 15.97 -13.73 -2.99
CA ALA A 99 17.29 -13.18 -3.28
C ALA A 99 17.32 -12.37 -4.60
N LEU A 100 16.54 -12.80 -5.60
CA LEU A 100 16.42 -12.09 -6.88
C LEU A 100 15.63 -10.79 -6.73
N ILE A 101 14.60 -10.82 -5.87
CA ILE A 101 13.71 -9.66 -5.66
C ILE A 101 14.43 -8.58 -4.84
N ILE A 102 15.24 -8.98 -3.84
CA ILE A 102 15.99 -8.04 -2.97
C ILE A 102 16.89 -7.12 -3.80
N GLY A 103 17.49 -7.62 -4.88
CA GLY A 103 18.36 -6.82 -5.74
C GLY A 103 17.68 -5.62 -6.40
N VAL A 104 16.38 -5.72 -6.67
CA VAL A 104 15.56 -4.66 -7.30
C VAL A 104 14.56 -4.02 -6.34
N ASP A 105 14.49 -4.50 -5.10
CA ASP A 105 13.48 -4.06 -4.11
C ASP A 105 13.49 -2.55 -3.88
N ARG A 106 14.65 -1.91 -3.94
CA ARG A 106 14.78 -0.46 -3.76
C ARG A 106 13.97 0.33 -4.80
N LEU A 107 13.98 -0.09 -6.05
CA LEU A 107 13.20 0.54 -7.12
C LEU A 107 11.71 0.23 -6.94
N LEU A 108 11.39 -1.01 -6.62
CA LEU A 108 10.02 -1.43 -6.35
C LEU A 108 9.42 -0.73 -5.13
N ASP A 109 10.23 -0.43 -4.11
CA ASP A 109 9.82 0.32 -2.92
C ASP A 109 9.38 1.76 -3.28
N MET A 110 10.06 2.41 -4.23
CA MET A 110 9.66 3.73 -4.69
C MET A 110 8.27 3.70 -5.36
N VAL A 111 8.03 2.75 -6.27
CA VAL A 111 6.74 2.59 -6.95
C VAL A 111 5.64 2.26 -5.95
N ARG A 112 5.90 1.33 -5.06
CA ARG A 112 5.01 0.91 -3.97
C ARG A 112 4.61 2.08 -3.08
N THR A 113 5.57 2.95 -2.74
CA THR A 113 5.33 4.15 -1.94
C THR A 113 4.39 5.13 -2.65
N VAL A 114 4.55 5.33 -3.95
CA VAL A 114 3.64 6.18 -4.74
C VAL A 114 2.21 5.66 -4.67
N VAL A 115 2.00 4.36 -4.88
CA VAL A 115 0.66 3.75 -4.81
C VAL A 115 0.06 3.88 -3.41
N ASN A 116 0.84 3.64 -2.36
CA ASN A 116 0.39 3.80 -0.97
C ASN A 116 -0.04 5.25 -0.67
N VAL A 117 0.74 6.24 -1.13
CA VAL A 117 0.41 7.67 -0.95
C VAL A 117 -0.87 8.04 -1.70
N MET A 118 -1.02 7.56 -2.94
CA MET A 118 -2.22 7.81 -3.74
C MET A 118 -3.48 7.18 -3.10
N GLY A 119 -3.40 5.94 -2.63
CA GLY A 119 -4.50 5.27 -1.93
C GLY A 119 -4.95 6.02 -0.68
N ASN A 120 -3.99 6.47 0.14
CA ASN A 120 -4.28 7.25 1.34
C ASN A 120 -4.87 8.63 1.03
N ALA A 121 -4.39 9.31 -0.02
CA ALA A 121 -4.95 10.56 -0.49
C ALA A 121 -6.41 10.39 -0.95
N LEU A 122 -6.66 9.35 -1.75
CA LEU A 122 -8.00 9.02 -2.23
C LEU A 122 -8.95 8.73 -1.08
N SER A 123 -8.53 7.89 -0.13
CA SER A 123 -9.34 7.55 1.07
C SER A 123 -9.72 8.80 1.86
N THR A 124 -8.80 9.76 2.00
CA THR A 124 -9.07 11.03 2.68
C THR A 124 -10.17 11.84 1.99
N VAL A 125 -10.14 11.94 0.65
CA VAL A 125 -11.18 12.64 -0.11
C VAL A 125 -12.51 11.92 -0.05
N VAL A 126 -12.51 10.59 -0.14
CA VAL A 126 -13.73 9.77 -0.08
C VAL A 126 -14.42 9.95 1.26
N ILE A 127 -13.68 9.85 2.36
CA ILE A 127 -14.24 10.01 3.71
C ILE A 127 -14.73 11.45 3.92
N ALA A 128 -13.94 12.47 3.51
CA ALA A 128 -14.38 13.86 3.61
C ALA A 128 -15.68 14.11 2.84
N LYS A 129 -15.87 13.46 1.69
CA LYS A 129 -17.13 13.53 0.92
C LYS A 129 -18.28 12.80 1.60
N TRP A 130 -18.06 11.62 2.17
CA TRP A 130 -19.09 10.87 2.88
C TRP A 130 -19.61 11.62 4.11
N GLU A 131 -18.72 12.31 4.81
CA GLU A 131 -19.06 13.16 5.94
C GLU A 131 -19.62 14.54 5.53
N ASN A 132 -19.74 14.82 4.22
CA ASN A 132 -20.17 16.13 3.68
C ASN A 132 -19.28 17.32 4.11
N LEU A 133 -18.01 17.05 4.39
CA LEU A 133 -17.04 18.04 4.86
C LEU A 133 -16.04 18.48 3.78
N TYR A 134 -16.12 17.91 2.57
CA TYR A 134 -15.19 18.20 1.48
C TYR A 134 -15.52 19.53 0.80
N ASP A 135 -14.58 20.49 0.80
CA ASP A 135 -14.70 21.75 0.06
C ASP A 135 -14.28 21.58 -1.41
N LYS A 136 -15.29 21.41 -2.27
CA LYS A 136 -15.08 21.24 -3.72
C LYS A 136 -14.51 22.48 -4.38
N LYS A 137 -14.84 23.70 -3.90
CA LYS A 137 -14.35 24.97 -4.50
C LYS A 137 -12.87 25.11 -4.22
N GLN A 138 -12.47 24.94 -2.97
CA GLN A 138 -11.06 24.96 -2.55
C GLN A 138 -10.24 23.92 -3.32
N GLY A 139 -10.75 22.70 -3.47
CA GLY A 139 -10.08 21.64 -4.23
C GLY A 139 -9.86 21.99 -5.70
N GLN A 140 -10.86 22.60 -6.35
CA GLN A 140 -10.74 23.06 -7.74
C GLN A 140 -9.76 24.23 -7.90
N GLU A 141 -9.76 25.17 -6.96
CA GLU A 141 -8.80 26.30 -6.98
C GLU A 141 -7.37 25.80 -6.79
N TYR A 142 -7.16 24.87 -5.87
CA TYR A 142 -5.85 24.27 -5.66
C TYR A 142 -5.33 23.53 -6.91
N LEU A 143 -6.20 22.79 -7.62
CA LEU A 143 -5.81 22.13 -8.87
C LEU A 143 -5.42 23.12 -9.97
N LYS A 144 -6.05 24.31 -10.04
CA LYS A 144 -5.70 25.36 -11.00
C LYS A 144 -4.38 26.06 -10.65
N SER A 145 -3.91 25.94 -9.41
CA SER A 145 -2.67 26.56 -8.92
C SER A 145 -1.43 25.67 -9.08
N LEU A 146 -1.59 24.41 -9.51
CA LEU A 146 -0.50 23.44 -9.79
C LEU A 146 0.00 23.58 -11.22
#